data_d5bb48bee2f8eba8ee8622250699a923
#
_entry.id   d5bb48bee2f8eba8ee8622250699a923
#
_cell.length_a   1.000
_cell.length_b   1.000
_cell.length_c   1.000
_cell.angle_alpha   90.00
_cell.angle_beta   90.00
_cell.angle_gamma   90.00
#
_symmetry.space_group_name_H-M   'P 1'
#
loop_
_entity.id
_entity.type
_entity.pdbx_description
1 polymer ?
#
loop_
_entity_poly.entity_id
_entity_poly.type
_entity_poly.pdbx_seq_one_letter_code
_entity_poly.pdbx_strand_id
1 'polypeptide(L)'
;MSAPELDAALYLDMAATMLAAGLSIPAVLHQLGQLEEGRYEAELTAVVERLYQGQSWADAWEQPVAPGLVGLYEALGLTLSTGAPSAQLVRVLAQRQRRHRQRAYEKAAARLSVKLVVPLGACSLPSFICLGVVPVLIALFPALF
;
A
#
# COMPACT_ATOMS: atom_id res chain seq x y z
N MET A 1 -8.53 -4.86 -3.05
CA MET A 1 -7.23 -4.26 -3.40
C MET A 1 -7.34 -3.81 -4.84
N SER A 2 -7.31 -2.52 -5.07
CA SER A 2 -7.45 -1.99 -6.42
C SER A 2 -6.11 -2.12 -7.16
N ALA A 3 -6.16 -2.57 -8.40
CA ALA A 3 -5.00 -2.68 -9.29
C ALA A 3 -4.07 -1.44 -9.27
N PRO A 4 -4.57 -0.18 -9.18
CA PRO A 4 -3.72 1.01 -9.19
C PRO A 4 -2.73 1.13 -8.03
N GLU A 5 -2.98 0.48 -6.87
CA GLU A 5 -2.02 0.54 -5.75
C GLU A 5 -0.82 -0.40 -5.93
N LEU A 6 -1.02 -1.50 -6.63
CA LEU A 6 0.07 -2.43 -6.95
C LEU A 6 1.04 -1.77 -7.93
N ASP A 7 0.50 -1.11 -8.93
CA ASP A 7 1.24 -0.41 -9.97
C ASP A 7 2.14 0.69 -9.39
N ALA A 8 1.59 1.54 -8.50
CA ALA A 8 2.33 2.65 -7.91
C ALA A 8 3.61 2.24 -7.15
N ALA A 9 3.58 1.11 -6.43
CA ALA A 9 4.78 0.66 -5.70
C ALA A 9 5.81 0.02 -6.64
N LEU A 10 5.36 -0.64 -7.71
CA LEU A 10 6.24 -1.19 -8.72
C LEU A 10 6.99 -0.07 -9.46
N TYR A 11 6.26 0.96 -9.90
CA TYR A 11 6.87 2.14 -10.54
C TYR A 11 7.91 2.82 -9.64
N LEU A 12 7.62 2.99 -8.35
CA LEU A 12 8.57 3.56 -7.38
C LEU A 12 9.83 2.70 -7.22
N ASP A 13 9.70 1.38 -7.11
CA ASP A 13 10.85 0.49 -6.97
C ASP A 13 11.72 0.49 -8.22
N MET A 14 11.10 0.49 -9.40
CA MET A 14 11.82 0.56 -10.67
C MET A 14 12.51 1.91 -10.84
N ALA A 15 11.83 3.02 -10.55
CA ALA A 15 12.43 4.34 -10.54
C ALA A 15 13.64 4.41 -9.59
N ALA A 16 13.52 3.88 -8.38
CA ALA A 16 14.59 3.85 -7.39
C ALA A 16 15.82 3.08 -7.88
N THR A 17 15.61 1.94 -8.55
CA THR A 17 16.71 1.13 -9.10
C THR A 17 17.38 1.81 -10.28
N MET A 18 16.61 2.42 -11.17
CA MET A 18 17.14 3.18 -12.31
C MET A 18 17.94 4.43 -11.88
N LEU A 19 17.42 5.19 -10.90
CA LEU A 19 18.15 6.32 -10.30
C LEU A 19 19.42 5.86 -9.60
N ALA A 20 19.39 4.71 -8.91
CA ALA A 20 20.59 4.13 -8.28
C ALA A 20 21.63 3.68 -9.32
N ALA A 21 21.21 3.31 -10.52
CA ALA A 21 22.08 3.02 -11.66
C ALA A 21 22.61 4.27 -12.35
N GLY A 22 22.19 5.48 -11.92
CA GLY A 22 22.67 6.76 -12.43
C GLY A 22 21.87 7.34 -13.59
N LEU A 23 20.68 6.80 -13.88
CA LEU A 23 19.81 7.38 -14.91
C LEU A 23 19.27 8.74 -14.45
N SER A 24 19.11 9.66 -15.40
CA SER A 24 18.45 10.94 -15.15
C SER A 24 16.93 10.76 -14.98
N ILE A 25 16.27 11.69 -14.31
CA ILE A 25 14.81 11.63 -14.09
C ILE A 25 14.03 11.54 -15.40
N PRO A 26 14.31 12.34 -16.45
CA PRO A 26 13.64 12.17 -17.74
C PRO A 26 13.85 10.79 -18.37
N ALA A 27 15.05 10.21 -18.25
CA ALA A 27 15.31 8.87 -18.75
C ALA A 27 14.53 7.80 -17.98
N VAL A 28 14.40 7.94 -16.66
CA VAL A 28 13.59 7.07 -15.83
C VAL A 28 12.11 7.13 -16.23
N LEU A 29 11.56 8.33 -16.40
CA LEU A 29 10.16 8.50 -16.82
C LEU A 29 9.89 7.88 -18.18
N HIS A 30 10.79 8.08 -19.13
CA HIS A 30 10.69 7.50 -20.48
C HIS A 30 10.68 5.96 -20.42
N GLN A 31 11.59 5.35 -19.66
CA GLN A 31 11.65 3.90 -19.49
C GLN A 31 10.41 3.33 -18.78
N LEU A 32 9.91 4.05 -17.77
CA LEU A 32 8.69 3.65 -17.07
C LEU A 32 7.45 3.73 -17.95
N GLY A 33 7.39 4.69 -18.87
CA GLY A 33 6.30 4.81 -19.85
C GLY A 33 6.18 3.61 -20.79
N GLN A 34 7.30 2.94 -21.08
CA GLN A 34 7.32 1.76 -21.96
C GLN A 34 6.89 0.45 -21.23
N LEU A 35 6.65 0.50 -19.93
CA LEU A 35 6.18 -0.64 -19.17
C LEU A 35 4.66 -0.80 -19.26
N GLU A 36 4.16 -2.01 -18.98
CA GLU A 36 2.73 -2.34 -18.92
C GLU A 36 1.92 -1.95 -20.17
N GLU A 37 2.41 -2.36 -21.33
CA GLU A 37 1.72 -2.14 -22.61
C GLU A 37 1.40 -0.65 -22.89
N GLY A 38 2.20 0.26 -22.32
CA GLY A 38 2.06 1.70 -22.56
C GLY A 38 0.92 2.39 -21.82
N ARG A 39 0.40 1.82 -20.76
CA ARG A 39 -0.71 2.40 -19.99
C ARG A 39 -0.52 3.88 -19.64
N TYR A 40 0.70 4.27 -19.27
CA TYR A 40 1.06 5.65 -18.92
C TYR A 40 2.07 6.26 -19.90
N GLU A 41 2.29 5.62 -21.07
CA GLU A 41 3.28 6.06 -22.04
C GLU A 41 3.02 7.48 -22.52
N ALA A 42 1.79 7.78 -22.92
CA ALA A 42 1.42 9.10 -23.41
C ALA A 42 1.61 10.19 -22.36
N GLU A 43 1.19 9.93 -21.11
CA GLU A 43 1.30 10.87 -20.00
C GLU A 43 2.77 11.12 -19.63
N LEU A 44 3.56 10.06 -19.45
CA LEU A 44 4.97 10.17 -19.08
C LEU A 44 5.82 10.77 -20.19
N THR A 45 5.53 10.46 -21.47
CA THR A 45 6.20 11.06 -22.61
C THR A 45 5.92 12.56 -22.67
N ALA A 46 4.68 12.98 -22.49
CA ALA A 46 4.33 14.39 -22.47
C ALA A 46 5.01 15.15 -21.31
N VAL A 47 5.12 14.53 -20.13
CA VAL A 47 5.87 15.10 -19.00
C VAL A 47 7.35 15.27 -19.36
N VAL A 48 7.97 14.27 -19.96
CA VAL A 48 9.38 14.33 -20.38
C VAL A 48 9.61 15.44 -21.39
N GLU A 49 8.75 15.57 -22.38
CA GLU A 49 8.85 16.64 -23.39
C GLU A 49 8.74 18.05 -22.76
N ARG A 50 7.79 18.26 -21.84
CA ARG A 50 7.64 19.53 -21.13
C ARG A 50 8.86 19.84 -20.26
N LEU A 51 9.45 18.83 -19.60
CA LEU A 51 10.68 19.01 -18.84
C LEU A 51 11.85 19.41 -19.74
N TYR A 52 11.98 18.86 -20.95
CA TYR A 52 12.99 19.28 -21.92
C TYR A 52 12.74 20.69 -22.46
N GLN A 53 11.49 21.16 -22.48
CA GLN A 53 11.14 22.54 -22.81
C GLN A 53 11.44 23.52 -21.68
N GLY A 54 11.94 23.04 -20.53
CA GLY A 54 12.31 23.87 -19.38
C GLY A 54 11.15 24.22 -18.46
N GLN A 55 10.01 23.54 -18.56
CA GLN A 55 8.90 23.73 -17.63
C GLN A 55 9.29 23.24 -16.23
N SER A 56 8.67 23.84 -15.21
CA SER A 56 8.85 23.37 -13.84
C SER A 56 8.26 21.98 -13.65
N TRP A 57 8.71 21.25 -12.63
CA TRP A 57 8.18 19.93 -12.32
C TRP A 57 6.65 19.91 -12.15
N ALA A 58 6.11 20.91 -11.46
CA ALA A 58 4.67 21.00 -11.22
C ALA A 58 3.87 21.32 -12.50
N ASP A 59 4.43 22.14 -13.39
CA ASP A 59 3.78 22.51 -14.65
C ASP A 59 3.88 21.42 -15.72
N ALA A 60 4.93 20.59 -15.66
CA ALA A 60 5.11 19.49 -16.59
C ALA A 60 4.06 18.39 -16.43
N TRP A 61 3.50 18.22 -15.22
CA TRP A 61 2.48 17.22 -14.95
C TRP A 61 1.07 17.83 -15.11
N GLU A 62 0.20 17.13 -15.83
CA GLU A 62 -1.22 17.48 -15.88
C GLU A 62 -1.92 17.11 -14.59
N GLN A 63 -2.71 18.03 -14.08
CA GLN A 63 -3.50 17.79 -12.86
C GLN A 63 -4.95 17.44 -13.25
N PRO A 64 -5.55 16.42 -12.62
CA PRO A 64 -5.01 15.56 -11.57
C PRO A 64 -4.08 14.46 -12.14
N VAL A 65 -2.98 14.20 -11.45
CA VAL A 65 -2.06 13.10 -11.79
C VAL A 65 -2.77 11.75 -11.64
N ALA A 66 -2.54 10.83 -12.58
CA ALA A 66 -3.14 9.50 -12.51
C ALA A 66 -2.84 8.80 -11.16
N PRO A 67 -3.81 8.11 -10.54
CA PRO A 67 -3.66 7.53 -9.19
C PRO A 67 -2.45 6.60 -9.05
N GLY A 68 -2.07 5.88 -10.11
CA GLY A 68 -0.89 5.02 -10.13
C GLY A 68 0.44 5.79 -10.15
N LEU A 69 0.45 7.03 -10.61
CA LEU A 69 1.63 7.87 -10.75
C LEU A 69 1.83 8.90 -9.63
N VAL A 70 0.84 9.10 -8.75
CA VAL A 70 0.92 10.09 -7.65
C VAL A 70 2.17 9.88 -6.78
N GLY A 71 2.45 8.64 -6.38
CA GLY A 71 3.63 8.32 -5.59
C GLY A 71 4.94 8.61 -6.33
N LEU A 72 4.97 8.40 -7.65
CA LEU A 72 6.11 8.71 -8.50
C LEU A 72 6.31 10.23 -8.63
N TYR A 73 5.23 10.98 -8.85
CA TYR A 73 5.23 12.44 -8.89
C TYR A 73 5.80 13.05 -7.62
N GLU A 74 5.31 12.64 -6.46
CA GLU A 74 5.77 13.13 -5.16
C GLU A 74 7.23 12.78 -4.88
N ALA A 75 7.62 11.53 -5.12
CA ALA A 75 8.97 11.06 -4.83
C ALA A 75 10.03 11.74 -5.71
N LEU A 76 9.76 11.86 -7.01
CA LEU A 76 10.71 12.50 -7.94
C LEU A 76 10.72 14.02 -7.78
N GLY A 77 9.57 14.64 -7.51
CA GLY A 77 9.47 16.08 -7.22
C GLY A 77 10.28 16.46 -5.98
N LEU A 78 10.21 15.66 -4.92
CA LEU A 78 11.02 15.88 -3.72
C LEU A 78 12.53 15.70 -4.00
N THR A 79 12.89 14.75 -4.86
CA THR A 79 14.28 14.52 -5.28
C THR A 79 14.83 15.73 -6.05
N LEU A 80 14.02 16.33 -6.92
CA LEU A 80 14.41 17.54 -7.66
C LEU A 80 14.54 18.78 -6.76
N SER A 81 13.63 18.95 -5.81
CA SER A 81 13.64 20.10 -4.89
C SER A 81 14.82 20.08 -3.92
N THR A 82 15.28 18.89 -3.53
CA THR A 82 16.44 18.74 -2.62
C THR A 82 17.79 18.79 -3.32
N GLY A 83 17.81 18.78 -4.66
CA GLY A 83 19.04 18.84 -5.47
C GLY A 83 19.98 17.63 -5.31
N ALA A 84 19.58 16.64 -4.53
CA ALA A 84 20.30 15.40 -4.37
C ALA A 84 19.56 14.28 -5.08
N PRO A 85 20.12 13.64 -6.11
CA PRO A 85 19.56 12.44 -6.71
C PRO A 85 19.68 11.28 -5.70
N SER A 86 18.88 11.33 -4.64
CA SER A 86 18.96 10.31 -3.62
C SER A 86 18.00 9.17 -3.97
N ALA A 87 18.51 8.22 -4.76
CA ALA A 87 17.91 6.89 -4.88
C ALA A 87 17.50 6.32 -3.50
N GLN A 88 18.19 6.77 -2.46
CA GLN A 88 17.89 6.43 -1.07
C GLN A 88 16.56 7.01 -0.59
N LEU A 89 16.22 8.24 -0.96
CA LEU A 89 14.92 8.85 -0.62
C LEU A 89 13.75 8.12 -1.30
N VAL A 90 13.90 7.83 -2.59
CA VAL A 90 12.89 7.08 -3.34
C VAL A 90 12.71 5.67 -2.79
N ARG A 91 13.80 5.00 -2.39
CA ARG A 91 13.74 3.70 -1.70
C ARG A 91 13.02 3.76 -0.36
N VAL A 92 13.26 4.80 0.44
CA VAL A 92 12.56 4.98 1.73
C VAL A 92 11.07 5.17 1.52
N LEU A 93 10.66 5.93 0.51
CA LEU A 93 9.25 6.13 0.16
C LEU A 93 8.62 4.84 -0.36
N ALA A 94 9.30 4.07 -1.20
CA ALA A 94 8.86 2.76 -1.66
C ALA A 94 8.67 1.77 -0.49
N GLN A 95 9.61 1.73 0.47
CA GLN A 95 9.49 0.91 1.67
C GLN A 95 8.31 1.35 2.55
N ARG A 96 8.07 2.66 2.68
CA ARG A 96 6.94 3.19 3.44
C ARG A 96 5.61 2.74 2.83
N GLN A 97 5.50 2.78 1.50
CA GLN A 97 4.33 2.31 0.76
C GLN A 97 4.08 0.82 0.99
N ARG A 98 5.14 -0.01 0.92
CA ARG A 98 5.05 -1.46 1.22
C ARG A 98 4.58 -1.74 2.64
N ARG A 99 5.10 -1.03 3.64
CA ARG A 99 4.67 -1.17 5.05
C ARG A 99 3.21 -0.78 5.26
N HIS A 100 2.73 0.24 4.56
CA HIS A 100 1.31 0.63 4.61
C HIS A 100 0.40 -0.50 4.11
N ARG A 101 0.77 -1.17 3.02
CA ARG A 101 0.05 -2.33 2.49
C ARG A 101 0.07 -3.51 3.44
N GLN A 102 1.24 -3.85 3.97
CA GLN A 102 1.36 -4.95 4.92
C GLN A 102 0.44 -4.76 6.13
N ARG A 103 0.38 -3.55 6.69
CA ARG A 103 -0.55 -3.21 7.76
C ARG A 103 -2.03 -3.33 7.37
N ALA A 104 -2.38 -3.05 6.13
CA ALA A 104 -3.74 -3.23 5.63
C ALA A 104 -4.11 -4.73 5.57
N TYR A 105 -3.19 -5.58 5.11
CA TYR A 105 -3.39 -7.04 5.13
C TYR A 105 -3.48 -7.61 6.54
N GLU A 106 -2.61 -7.18 7.45
CA GLU A 106 -2.64 -7.59 8.86
C GLU A 106 -3.98 -7.22 9.53
N LYS A 107 -4.49 -6.01 9.28
CA LYS A 107 -5.82 -5.59 9.75
C LYS A 107 -6.95 -6.42 9.16
N ALA A 108 -6.88 -6.80 7.89
CA ALA A 108 -7.88 -7.65 7.26
C ALA A 108 -7.83 -9.07 7.83
N ALA A 109 -6.64 -9.63 8.02
CA ALA A 109 -6.43 -10.95 8.63
C ALA A 109 -6.89 -10.98 10.10
N ALA A 110 -6.57 -9.95 10.88
CA ALA A 110 -7.03 -9.83 12.27
C ALA A 110 -8.56 -9.77 12.39
N ARG A 111 -9.25 -9.08 11.49
CA ARG A 111 -10.72 -9.05 11.44
C ARG A 111 -11.32 -10.42 11.13
N LEU A 112 -10.67 -11.22 10.28
CA LEU A 112 -11.12 -12.58 10.00
C LEU A 112 -10.98 -13.48 11.22
N SER A 113 -9.88 -13.39 11.95
CA SER A 113 -9.63 -14.17 13.17
C SER A 113 -10.70 -13.90 14.22
N VAL A 114 -11.05 -12.64 14.46
CA VAL A 114 -12.12 -12.28 15.41
C VAL A 114 -13.47 -12.83 14.94
N LYS A 115 -13.80 -12.75 13.65
CA LYS A 115 -15.06 -13.29 13.12
C LYS A 115 -15.19 -14.81 13.25
N LEU A 116 -14.08 -15.54 13.30
CA LEU A 116 -14.10 -16.99 13.49
C LEU A 116 -14.19 -17.38 14.97
N VAL A 117 -13.60 -16.59 15.86
CA VAL A 117 -13.59 -16.88 17.30
C VAL A 117 -14.93 -16.57 17.96
N VAL A 118 -15.64 -15.52 17.51
CA VAL A 118 -16.94 -15.11 18.07
C VAL A 118 -17.99 -16.22 18.00
N PRO A 119 -18.26 -16.89 16.86
CA PRO A 119 -19.26 -17.96 16.83
C PRO A 119 -18.81 -19.19 17.61
N LEU A 120 -17.52 -19.50 17.64
CA LEU A 120 -17.00 -20.62 18.43
C LEU A 120 -17.19 -20.37 19.94
N GLY A 121 -16.90 -19.16 20.42
CA GLY A 121 -17.13 -18.75 21.80
C GLY A 121 -18.61 -18.73 22.16
N ALA A 122 -19.47 -18.24 21.25
CA ALA A 122 -20.91 -18.20 21.47
C ALA A 122 -21.56 -19.61 21.57
N CYS A 123 -21.02 -20.61 20.88
CA CYS A 123 -21.49 -21.99 20.96
C CYS A 123 -20.95 -22.74 22.19
N SER A 124 -19.74 -22.44 22.65
CA SER A 124 -19.13 -23.13 23.80
C SER A 124 -19.70 -22.67 25.15
N LEU A 125 -20.13 -21.40 25.22
CA LEU A 125 -20.68 -20.83 26.48
C LEU A 125 -21.96 -21.53 26.94
N PRO A 126 -23.02 -21.74 26.14
CA PRO A 126 -24.22 -22.46 26.56
C PRO A 126 -23.93 -23.92 26.90
N SER A 127 -23.02 -24.58 26.17
CA SER A 127 -22.62 -25.96 26.45
C SER A 127 -21.95 -26.08 27.83
N PHE A 128 -21.06 -25.14 28.19
CA PHE A 128 -20.43 -25.11 29.51
C PHE A 128 -21.43 -24.86 30.62
N ILE A 129 -22.41 -24.00 30.42
CA ILE A 129 -23.45 -23.74 31.39
C ILE A 129 -24.33 -24.99 31.63
N CYS A 130 -24.78 -25.62 30.51
CA CYS A 130 -25.67 -26.80 30.62
C CYS A 130 -24.97 -28.04 31.19
N LEU A 131 -23.69 -28.27 30.85
CA LEU A 131 -22.98 -29.48 31.29
C LEU A 131 -22.18 -29.28 32.58
N GLY A 132 -21.76 -28.07 32.89
CA GLY A 132 -20.93 -27.76 34.06
C GLY A 132 -21.71 -27.11 35.19
N VAL A 133 -22.41 -26.03 34.94
CA VAL A 133 -23.03 -25.21 35.99
C VAL A 133 -24.37 -25.80 36.47
N VAL A 134 -25.21 -26.24 35.54
CA VAL A 134 -26.56 -26.76 35.85
C VAL A 134 -26.50 -28.01 36.77
N PRO A 135 -25.70 -29.06 36.49
CA PRO A 135 -25.63 -30.21 37.37
C PRO A 135 -25.11 -29.90 38.78
N VAL A 136 -24.16 -28.97 38.88
CA VAL A 136 -23.63 -28.54 40.19
C VAL A 136 -24.67 -27.79 40.99
N LEU A 137 -25.45 -26.92 40.37
CA LEU A 137 -26.55 -26.23 41.01
C LEU A 137 -27.63 -27.21 41.49
N ILE A 138 -28.01 -28.19 40.67
CA ILE A 138 -28.99 -29.22 41.04
C ILE A 138 -28.47 -30.07 42.21
N ALA A 139 -27.18 -30.39 42.24
CA ALA A 139 -26.59 -31.16 43.34
C ALA A 139 -26.51 -30.38 44.68
N LEU A 140 -26.42 -29.04 44.61
CA LEU A 140 -26.39 -28.19 45.79
C LEU A 140 -27.79 -27.89 46.33
N PHE A 141 -28.84 -27.85 45.51
CA PHE A 141 -30.20 -27.53 45.92
C PHE A 141 -30.84 -28.55 46.88
N PRO A 142 -30.66 -29.89 46.76
CA PRO A 142 -31.24 -30.81 47.71
C PRO A 142 -30.60 -30.77 49.12
N ALA A 143 -29.44 -30.11 49.26
CA ALA A 143 -28.81 -29.92 50.58
C ALA A 143 -29.34 -28.68 51.31
N LEU A 144 -30.26 -27.91 50.72
CA LEU A 144 -30.88 -26.71 51.31
C LEU A 144 -32.36 -26.94 51.72
N PHE A 145 -32.93 -28.07 51.38
CA PHE A 145 -34.25 -28.56 51.84
C PHE A 145 -34.14 -29.90 52.59
#